data_7f32c568089585f26e344e3f779bfed3
#
_entry.id   7f32c568089585f26e344e3f779bfed3
#
_cell.length_a   1.000
_cell.length_b   1.000
_cell.length_c   1.000
_cell.angle_alpha   90.00
_cell.angle_beta   90.00
_cell.angle_gamma   90.00
#
_symmetry.space_group_name_H-M   'P 1'
#
loop_
_entity.id
_entity.type
_entity.pdbx_description
1 polymer ?
#
loop_
_entity_poly.entity_id
_entity_poly.type
_entity_poly.pdbx_seq_one_letter_code
_entity_poly.pdbx_strand_id
1 'polypeptide(L)'
;MLGAAFDRLDGLLDRIGVGPALDAASEYLLGDRIPSDRARYHARASSIAGYLPYRTYDEENRIFENLHSFGWVLEVWPLTGGDTQTESIIQGVLEEAMPDEVHVQISSYSSPYVGTILEKWAGPRVKRGGVMETIGRQRADYFKDMIWKSGSRSGPYHARDFRVFVSASMPKTNATRAIASLIELRERVQKSFDTLGHPAESLNASGVISLVSGWLNMGRDTCNPEVEYDPQSWVCDQM
;
A
#
# COMPACT_ATOMS: atom_id res chain seq x y z
N MET A 1 -2.07 -35.27 2.21
CA MET A 1 -3.47 -35.75 2.18
C MET A 1 -4.48 -34.71 1.70
N LEU A 2 -4.33 -33.45 2.02
CA LEU A 2 -5.22 -32.36 1.54
C LEU A 2 -5.15 -32.15 0.01
N GLY A 3 -3.98 -32.25 -0.64
CA GLY A 3 -3.84 -32.07 -2.10
C GLY A 3 -4.65 -33.07 -2.92
N ALA A 4 -4.66 -34.34 -2.52
CA ALA A 4 -5.44 -35.38 -3.21
C ALA A 4 -6.98 -35.22 -3.06
N ALA A 5 -7.43 -34.51 -2.04
CA ALA A 5 -8.85 -34.18 -1.86
C ALA A 5 -9.27 -33.02 -2.75
N PHE A 6 -8.40 -32.04 -2.96
CA PHE A 6 -8.64 -30.92 -3.88
C PHE A 6 -8.64 -31.36 -5.34
N ASP A 7 -7.69 -32.22 -5.76
CA ASP A 7 -7.65 -32.79 -7.12
C ASP A 7 -8.94 -33.57 -7.45
N ARG A 8 -9.53 -34.26 -6.45
CA ARG A 8 -10.81 -34.97 -6.62
C ARG A 8 -12.00 -34.01 -6.71
N LEU A 9 -11.99 -32.92 -5.97
CA LEU A 9 -13.01 -31.88 -6.03
C LEU A 9 -12.97 -31.16 -7.38
N ASP A 10 -11.80 -30.82 -7.87
CA ASP A 10 -11.63 -30.18 -9.19
C ASP A 10 -12.11 -31.11 -10.32
N GLY A 11 -11.75 -32.39 -10.28
CA GLY A 11 -12.22 -33.38 -11.26
C GLY A 11 -13.75 -33.63 -11.19
N LEU A 12 -14.37 -33.38 -10.04
CA LEU A 12 -15.82 -33.50 -9.89
C LEU A 12 -16.53 -32.22 -10.41
N LEU A 13 -15.98 -31.06 -10.15
CA LEU A 13 -16.49 -29.77 -10.64
C LEU A 13 -16.43 -29.67 -12.17
N ASP A 14 -15.35 -30.20 -12.79
CA ASP A 14 -15.24 -30.28 -14.23
C ASP A 14 -16.27 -31.23 -14.86
N ARG A 15 -16.59 -32.35 -14.19
CA ARG A 15 -17.61 -33.32 -14.65
C ARG A 15 -19.03 -32.78 -14.60
N ILE A 16 -19.34 -31.88 -13.66
CA ILE A 16 -20.66 -31.24 -13.56
C ILE A 16 -20.75 -29.92 -14.37
N GLY A 17 -19.68 -29.58 -15.11
CA GLY A 17 -19.66 -28.39 -15.98
C GLY A 17 -19.67 -27.04 -15.26
N VAL A 18 -19.39 -27.04 -13.94
CA VAL A 18 -19.36 -25.82 -13.11
C VAL A 18 -17.95 -25.23 -13.04
N GLY A 19 -16.93 -26.03 -13.36
CA GLY A 19 -15.52 -25.59 -13.38
C GLY A 19 -15.29 -24.30 -14.19
N PRO A 20 -15.72 -24.25 -15.47
CA PRO A 20 -15.56 -23.05 -16.30
C PRO A 20 -16.32 -21.83 -15.78
N ALA A 21 -17.47 -22.05 -15.12
CA ALA A 21 -18.27 -20.96 -14.55
C ALA A 21 -17.64 -20.39 -13.26
N LEU A 22 -17.00 -21.24 -12.46
CA LEU A 22 -16.24 -20.83 -11.29
C LEU A 22 -14.94 -20.10 -11.67
N ASP A 23 -14.26 -20.56 -12.74
CA ASP A 23 -13.10 -19.88 -13.29
C ASP A 23 -13.44 -18.50 -13.85
N ALA A 24 -14.56 -18.38 -14.59
CA ALA A 24 -15.07 -17.11 -15.09
C ALA A 24 -15.51 -16.17 -13.95
N ALA A 25 -16.14 -16.70 -12.90
CA ALA A 25 -16.55 -15.92 -11.74
C ALA A 25 -15.32 -15.44 -10.92
N SER A 26 -14.27 -16.26 -10.79
CA SER A 26 -13.04 -15.87 -10.14
C SER A 26 -12.27 -14.84 -10.96
N GLU A 27 -12.27 -14.95 -12.29
CA GLU A 27 -11.69 -13.97 -13.20
C GLU A 27 -12.43 -12.62 -13.12
N TYR A 28 -13.75 -12.65 -12.98
CA TYR A 28 -14.57 -11.45 -12.83
C TYR A 28 -14.42 -10.79 -11.45
N LEU A 29 -14.28 -11.58 -10.39
CA LEU A 29 -14.19 -11.07 -9.02
C LEU A 29 -12.78 -10.64 -8.62
N LEU A 30 -11.75 -11.28 -9.18
CA LEU A 30 -10.35 -11.04 -8.81
C LEU A 30 -9.57 -10.31 -9.91
N GLY A 31 -10.16 -10.13 -11.11
CA GLY A 31 -9.54 -9.44 -12.23
C GLY A 31 -8.35 -10.17 -12.87
N ASP A 32 -8.04 -11.37 -12.41
CA ASP A 32 -6.85 -12.11 -12.80
C ASP A 32 -7.17 -13.54 -13.23
N ARG A 33 -6.63 -13.96 -14.37
CA ARG A 33 -6.60 -15.39 -14.73
C ARG A 33 -5.78 -16.12 -13.70
N ILE A 34 -6.43 -16.94 -12.88
CA ILE A 34 -5.73 -17.88 -12.00
C ILE A 34 -4.85 -18.76 -12.89
N PRO A 35 -3.52 -18.76 -12.72
CA PRO A 35 -2.66 -19.61 -13.52
C PRO A 35 -3.15 -21.04 -13.47
N SER A 36 -3.13 -21.74 -14.62
CA SER A 36 -3.53 -23.17 -14.73
C SER A 36 -2.74 -24.09 -13.81
N ASP A 37 -1.67 -23.60 -13.20
CA ASP A 37 -0.86 -24.28 -12.20
C ASP A 37 -1.41 -24.00 -10.78
N ARG A 38 -2.64 -24.49 -10.54
CA ARG A 38 -3.31 -24.40 -9.24
C ARG A 38 -2.47 -24.96 -8.08
N ALA A 39 -1.65 -25.95 -8.34
CA ALA A 39 -0.76 -26.55 -7.33
C ALA A 39 0.26 -25.55 -6.78
N ARG A 40 0.84 -24.71 -7.64
CA ARG A 40 1.76 -23.65 -7.21
C ARG A 40 1.05 -22.51 -6.50
N TYR A 41 -0.17 -22.19 -6.93
CA TYR A 41 -1.00 -21.18 -6.27
C TYR A 41 -1.36 -21.62 -4.84
N HIS A 42 -1.85 -22.85 -4.67
CA HIS A 42 -2.21 -23.39 -3.34
C HIS A 42 -1.00 -23.67 -2.46
N ALA A 43 0.16 -24.01 -3.03
CA ALA A 43 1.39 -24.16 -2.25
C ALA A 43 1.88 -22.82 -1.68
N ARG A 44 1.60 -21.71 -2.36
CA ARG A 44 1.87 -20.34 -1.87
C ARG A 44 0.79 -19.79 -0.96
N ALA A 45 -0.43 -20.27 -1.07
CA ALA A 45 -1.59 -19.81 -0.30
C ALA A 45 -1.53 -20.17 1.20
N SER A 46 -0.40 -20.66 1.71
CA SER A 46 -0.17 -20.83 3.16
C SER A 46 -0.03 -19.48 3.89
N SER A 47 0.17 -18.38 3.18
CA SER A 47 0.25 -17.02 3.69
C SER A 47 -0.62 -16.07 2.87
N ILE A 48 -1.20 -15.04 3.52
CA ILE A 48 -1.92 -13.96 2.85
C ILE A 48 -1.03 -13.26 1.80
N ALA A 49 0.27 -13.14 2.07
CA ALA A 49 1.25 -12.58 1.14
C ALA A 49 1.25 -13.28 -0.23
N GLY A 50 0.96 -14.59 -0.27
CA GLY A 50 0.85 -15.35 -1.53
C GLY A 50 -0.26 -14.88 -2.45
N TYR A 51 -1.29 -14.20 -1.95
CA TYR A 51 -2.38 -13.63 -2.74
C TYR A 51 -2.06 -12.21 -3.26
N LEU A 52 -0.99 -11.59 -2.78
CA LEU A 52 -0.61 -10.25 -3.22
C LEU A 52 0.03 -10.29 -4.61
N PRO A 53 -0.30 -9.32 -5.47
CA PRO A 53 0.15 -9.33 -6.86
C PRO A 53 1.62 -8.93 -7.05
N TYR A 54 2.26 -8.34 -6.05
CA TYR A 54 3.58 -7.72 -6.14
C TYR A 54 4.68 -8.75 -6.40
N ARG A 55 5.49 -8.55 -7.45
CA ARG A 55 6.58 -9.47 -7.84
C ARG A 55 7.94 -8.81 -7.72
N THR A 56 8.25 -7.88 -8.59
CA THR A 56 9.55 -7.21 -8.63
C THR A 56 9.40 -5.69 -8.62
N TYR A 57 10.49 -5.00 -8.35
CA TYR A 57 10.55 -3.55 -8.36
C TYR A 57 11.71 -3.09 -9.22
N ASP A 58 11.41 -2.26 -10.21
CA ASP A 58 12.39 -1.56 -11.02
C ASP A 58 12.78 -0.25 -10.32
N GLU A 59 13.99 -0.22 -9.80
CA GLU A 59 14.50 0.89 -9.00
C GLU A 59 14.77 2.12 -9.86
N GLU A 60 15.22 1.92 -11.12
CA GLU A 60 15.52 3.01 -12.05
C GLU A 60 14.24 3.78 -12.45
N ASN A 61 13.22 3.05 -12.85
CA ASN A 61 11.94 3.61 -13.27
C ASN A 61 10.97 3.83 -12.11
N ARG A 62 11.24 3.27 -10.92
CA ARG A 62 10.36 3.27 -9.74
C ARG A 62 8.99 2.68 -10.05
N ILE A 63 8.98 1.55 -10.75
CA ILE A 63 7.80 0.83 -11.18
C ILE A 63 7.78 -0.55 -10.54
N PHE A 64 6.65 -0.93 -9.97
CA PHE A 64 6.39 -2.29 -9.52
C PHE A 64 5.92 -3.13 -10.71
N GLU A 65 6.52 -4.28 -10.87
CA GLU A 65 6.00 -5.32 -11.72
C GLU A 65 5.13 -6.25 -10.86
N ASN A 66 3.83 -6.23 -11.13
CA ASN A 66 2.87 -7.12 -10.51
C ASN A 66 2.67 -8.37 -11.36
N LEU A 67 1.83 -9.30 -10.90
CA LEU A 67 1.55 -10.53 -11.64
C LEU A 67 1.03 -10.24 -13.08
N HIS A 68 0.08 -9.32 -13.24
CA HIS A 68 -0.58 -9.01 -14.51
C HIS A 68 -0.54 -7.53 -14.91
N SER A 69 0.09 -6.68 -14.11
CA SER A 69 0.16 -5.24 -14.34
C SER A 69 1.53 -4.67 -13.98
N PHE A 70 1.78 -3.46 -14.45
CA PHE A 70 2.80 -2.57 -13.91
C PHE A 70 2.12 -1.47 -13.10
N GLY A 71 2.79 -0.91 -12.10
CA GLY A 71 2.21 0.16 -11.31
C GLY A 71 3.21 0.90 -10.45
N TRP A 72 2.76 1.99 -9.85
CA TRP A 72 3.52 2.77 -8.88
C TRP A 72 2.64 3.20 -7.72
N VAL A 73 3.26 3.58 -6.62
CA VAL A 73 2.60 4.12 -5.42
C VAL A 73 3.30 5.42 -5.03
N LEU A 74 2.50 6.46 -4.84
CA LEU A 74 2.91 7.73 -4.27
C LEU A 74 2.33 7.87 -2.87
N GLU A 75 3.12 8.33 -1.93
CA GLU A 75 2.64 8.85 -0.66
C GLU A 75 2.50 10.37 -0.78
N VAL A 76 1.32 10.87 -0.49
CA VAL A 76 0.98 12.30 -0.59
C VAL A 76 0.74 12.85 0.81
N TRP A 77 1.27 14.01 1.09
CA TRP A 77 0.96 14.69 2.35
C TRP A 77 -0.53 15.01 2.42
N PRO A 78 -1.22 14.64 3.53
CA PRO A 78 -2.66 14.85 3.65
C PRO A 78 -3.03 16.33 3.49
N LEU A 79 -4.04 16.59 2.66
CA LEU A 79 -4.62 17.91 2.53
C LEU A 79 -5.35 18.27 3.83
N THR A 80 -5.05 19.44 4.39
CA THR A 80 -5.71 19.94 5.61
C THR A 80 -6.95 20.77 5.31
N GLY A 81 -7.34 20.86 4.05
CA GLY A 81 -8.49 21.56 3.51
C GLY A 81 -8.41 21.57 2.00
N GLY A 82 -9.47 22.00 1.35
CA GLY A 82 -9.52 22.16 -0.10
C GLY A 82 -10.31 23.40 -0.45
N ASP A 83 -9.83 24.13 -1.46
CA ASP A 83 -10.53 25.22 -2.11
C ASP A 83 -10.87 24.83 -3.55
N THR A 84 -11.53 25.72 -4.27
CA THR A 84 -11.90 25.50 -5.67
C THR A 84 -10.69 25.31 -6.60
N GLN A 85 -9.52 25.85 -6.23
CA GLN A 85 -8.29 25.64 -6.97
C GLN A 85 -7.77 24.22 -6.78
N THR A 86 -7.78 23.71 -5.54
CA THR A 86 -7.42 22.32 -5.22
C THR A 86 -8.31 21.33 -5.97
N GLU A 87 -9.63 21.56 -5.96
CA GLU A 87 -10.60 20.76 -6.70
C GLU A 87 -10.31 20.74 -8.19
N SER A 88 -10.09 21.92 -8.80
CA SER A 88 -9.80 22.04 -10.23
C SER A 88 -8.50 21.33 -10.64
N ILE A 89 -7.44 21.42 -9.83
CA ILE A 89 -6.17 20.75 -10.11
C ILE A 89 -6.33 19.23 -10.04
N ILE A 90 -7.00 18.72 -9.00
CA ILE A 90 -7.24 17.27 -8.85
C ILE A 90 -8.14 16.77 -9.98
N GLN A 91 -9.19 17.50 -10.33
CA GLN A 91 -10.07 17.16 -11.43
C GLN A 91 -9.31 17.12 -12.77
N GLY A 92 -8.46 18.10 -13.05
CA GLY A 92 -7.62 18.11 -14.26
C GLY A 92 -6.71 16.88 -14.36
N VAL A 93 -6.14 16.42 -13.22
CA VAL A 93 -5.33 15.19 -13.21
C VAL A 93 -6.19 13.96 -13.52
N LEU A 94 -7.38 13.86 -12.95
CA LEU A 94 -8.24 12.69 -13.08
C LEU A 94 -8.99 12.62 -14.42
N GLU A 95 -9.35 13.77 -15.01
CA GLU A 95 -10.16 13.80 -16.24
C GLU A 95 -9.32 13.95 -17.50
N GLU A 96 -8.27 14.79 -17.48
CA GLU A 96 -7.53 15.14 -18.69
C GLU A 96 -6.23 14.35 -18.88
N ALA A 97 -5.68 13.81 -17.80
CA ALA A 97 -4.35 13.22 -17.81
C ALA A 97 -4.33 11.70 -17.77
N MET A 98 -5.48 11.04 -17.65
CA MET A 98 -5.54 9.58 -17.53
C MET A 98 -5.38 8.90 -18.89
N PRO A 99 -4.35 8.05 -19.06
CA PRO A 99 -4.27 7.16 -20.21
C PRO A 99 -5.41 6.13 -20.19
N ASP A 100 -5.77 5.61 -21.37
CA ASP A 100 -6.67 4.47 -21.45
C ASP A 100 -6.12 3.26 -20.69
N GLU A 101 -6.99 2.45 -20.09
CA GLU A 101 -6.65 1.22 -19.35
C GLU A 101 -5.87 1.45 -18.03
N VAL A 102 -5.77 2.68 -17.53
CA VAL A 102 -5.18 2.96 -16.21
C VAL A 102 -6.21 2.76 -15.10
N HIS A 103 -5.83 2.00 -14.09
CA HIS A 103 -6.56 1.93 -12.82
C HIS A 103 -5.87 2.80 -11.79
N VAL A 104 -6.57 3.79 -11.27
CA VAL A 104 -6.09 4.65 -10.18
C VAL A 104 -6.84 4.35 -8.91
N GLN A 105 -6.11 4.26 -7.81
CA GLN A 105 -6.67 4.09 -6.48
C GLN A 105 -6.11 5.15 -5.54
N ILE A 106 -7.00 5.81 -4.80
CA ILE A 106 -6.65 6.71 -3.71
C ILE A 106 -7.02 6.03 -2.40
N SER A 107 -6.04 5.91 -1.52
CA SER A 107 -6.20 5.23 -0.23
C SER A 107 -5.83 6.18 0.91
N SER A 108 -6.70 6.29 1.91
CA SER A 108 -6.43 7.01 3.14
C SER A 108 -6.25 6.01 4.28
N TYR A 109 -5.16 6.13 5.00
CA TYR A 109 -4.79 5.23 6.09
C TYR A 109 -4.59 6.00 7.39
N SER A 110 -5.34 5.61 8.41
CA SER A 110 -5.21 6.13 9.77
C SER A 110 -4.26 5.22 10.55
N SER A 111 -2.95 5.47 10.42
CA SER A 111 -1.89 4.63 10.96
C SER A 111 -1.75 4.78 12.48
N PRO A 112 -1.58 3.68 13.24
CA PRO A 112 -1.21 3.71 14.65
C PRO A 112 0.28 4.01 14.88
N TYR A 113 1.12 4.02 13.84
CA TYR A 113 2.56 4.11 13.92
C TYR A 113 3.09 5.53 14.12
N VAL A 114 2.63 6.20 15.19
CA VAL A 114 3.08 7.56 15.55
C VAL A 114 4.39 7.58 16.34
N GLY A 115 4.91 6.42 16.72
CA GLY A 115 6.10 6.29 17.59
C GLY A 115 7.33 6.98 17.02
N THR A 116 7.65 6.77 15.75
CA THR A 116 8.79 7.39 15.07
C THR A 116 8.69 8.92 15.07
N ILE A 117 7.50 9.47 14.85
CA ILE A 117 7.24 10.91 14.89
C ILE A 117 7.49 11.45 16.30
N LEU A 118 6.98 10.75 17.30
CA LEU A 118 7.15 11.12 18.71
C LEU A 118 8.61 11.04 19.16
N GLU A 119 9.36 10.05 18.69
CA GLU A 119 10.77 9.90 18.99
C GLU A 119 11.63 11.02 18.36
N LYS A 120 11.36 11.37 17.10
CA LYS A 120 11.97 12.53 16.44
C LYS A 120 11.66 13.83 17.19
N TRP A 121 10.43 14.00 17.65
CA TRP A 121 10.01 15.18 18.43
C TRP A 121 10.63 15.22 19.83
N ALA A 122 10.71 14.09 20.54
CA ALA A 122 11.23 14.01 21.89
C ALA A 122 12.78 14.04 21.94
N GLY A 123 13.45 13.48 20.93
CA GLY A 123 14.90 13.28 20.89
C GLY A 123 15.72 14.52 21.26
N PRO A 124 15.53 15.70 20.64
CA PRO A 124 16.26 16.91 21.00
C PRO A 124 16.01 17.38 22.43
N ARG A 125 14.82 17.13 22.99
CA ARG A 125 14.44 17.48 24.35
C ARG A 125 15.10 16.57 25.37
N VAL A 126 15.12 15.27 25.07
CA VAL A 126 15.80 14.25 25.89
C VAL A 126 17.31 14.52 25.93
N LYS A 127 17.92 14.88 24.81
CA LYS A 127 19.36 15.22 24.74
C LYS A 127 19.72 16.44 25.58
N ARG A 128 18.81 17.37 25.83
CA ARG A 128 19.04 18.53 26.70
C ARG A 128 19.09 18.18 28.20
N GLY A 129 18.51 17.05 28.60
CA GLY A 129 18.45 16.60 29.97
C GLY A 129 17.53 17.43 30.89
N GLY A 130 17.51 17.06 32.18
CA GLY A 130 16.77 17.76 33.22
C GLY A 130 15.26 17.84 32.98
N VAL A 131 14.69 18.99 33.22
CA VAL A 131 13.22 19.21 33.08
C VAL A 131 12.75 18.99 31.65
N MET A 132 13.54 19.34 30.64
CA MET A 132 13.21 19.15 29.23
C MET A 132 13.12 17.68 28.85
N GLU A 133 14.01 16.85 29.37
CA GLU A 133 13.95 15.40 29.21
C GLU A 133 12.68 14.83 29.82
N THR A 134 12.37 15.19 31.07
CA THR A 134 11.18 14.72 31.76
C THR A 134 9.91 15.07 30.99
N ILE A 135 9.77 16.33 30.57
CA ILE A 135 8.60 16.78 29.80
C ILE A 135 8.54 16.06 28.44
N GLY A 136 9.68 15.91 27.76
CA GLY A 136 9.76 15.24 26.46
C GLY A 136 9.29 13.78 26.53
N ARG A 137 9.78 13.02 27.52
CA ARG A 137 9.37 11.62 27.75
C ARG A 137 7.90 11.51 28.12
N GLN A 138 7.45 12.22 29.16
CA GLN A 138 6.06 12.15 29.63
C GLN A 138 5.05 12.49 28.53
N ARG A 139 5.36 13.48 27.68
CA ARG A 139 4.48 13.86 26.58
C ARG A 139 4.49 12.82 25.45
N ALA A 140 5.63 12.25 25.12
CA ALA A 140 5.71 11.16 24.16
C ALA A 140 4.92 9.92 24.64
N ASP A 141 5.08 9.54 25.91
CA ASP A 141 4.38 8.41 26.51
C ASP A 141 2.85 8.66 26.56
N TYR A 142 2.43 9.87 26.89
CA TYR A 142 1.01 10.25 26.84
C TYR A 142 0.40 10.07 25.44
N PHE A 143 1.07 10.53 24.38
CA PHE A 143 0.60 10.35 23.02
C PHE A 143 0.69 8.89 22.54
N LYS A 144 1.70 8.12 22.97
CA LYS A 144 1.76 6.68 22.72
C LYS A 144 0.56 5.95 23.37
N ASP A 145 0.20 6.30 24.58
CA ASP A 145 -1.01 5.77 25.26
C ASP A 145 -2.30 6.13 24.51
N MET A 146 -2.38 7.32 23.93
CA MET A 146 -3.53 7.77 23.15
C MET A 146 -3.75 7.00 21.84
N ILE A 147 -2.81 6.21 21.39
CA ILE A 147 -3.00 5.33 20.23
C ILE A 147 -4.11 4.31 20.51
N TRP A 148 -4.13 3.77 21.73
CA TRP A 148 -5.03 2.67 22.12
C TRP A 148 -6.10 3.10 23.13
N LYS A 149 -5.88 4.20 23.83
CA LYS A 149 -6.81 4.75 24.82
C LYS A 149 -7.30 6.10 24.32
N SER A 150 -8.60 6.39 24.51
CA SER A 150 -9.11 7.72 24.19
C SER A 150 -8.44 8.78 25.05
N GLY A 151 -7.92 9.83 24.42
CA GLY A 151 -7.36 10.99 25.12
C GLY A 151 -8.38 11.94 25.72
N SER A 152 -9.68 11.70 25.48
CA SER A 152 -10.76 12.54 25.98
C SER A 152 -11.87 11.72 26.62
N ARG A 153 -12.49 12.29 27.67
CA ARG A 153 -13.70 11.73 28.29
C ARG A 153 -14.97 12.00 27.47
N SER A 154 -14.93 12.97 26.55
CA SER A 154 -16.08 13.43 25.78
C SER A 154 -16.16 12.85 24.36
N GLY A 155 -15.20 12.02 23.95
CA GLY A 155 -15.22 11.40 22.62
C GLY A 155 -14.01 10.48 22.37
N PRO A 156 -14.09 9.61 21.38
CA PRO A 156 -13.04 8.64 21.05
C PRO A 156 -11.91 9.29 20.24
N TYR A 157 -11.09 10.12 20.87
CA TYR A 157 -9.92 10.71 20.23
C TYR A 157 -8.70 9.81 20.42
N HIS A 158 -8.18 9.29 19.29
CA HIS A 158 -6.97 8.49 19.24
C HIS A 158 -5.87 9.24 18.48
N ALA A 159 -4.63 9.10 18.95
CA ALA A 159 -3.48 9.59 18.19
C ALA A 159 -3.29 8.70 16.96
N ARG A 160 -3.22 9.30 15.77
CA ARG A 160 -3.04 8.62 14.49
C ARG A 160 -2.14 9.44 13.58
N ASP A 161 -1.40 8.74 12.74
CA ASP A 161 -0.72 9.31 11.59
C ASP A 161 -1.60 9.08 10.35
N PHE A 162 -2.09 10.17 9.78
CA PHE A 162 -2.96 10.11 8.58
C PHE A 162 -2.08 10.14 7.35
N ARG A 163 -2.09 9.06 6.60
CA ARG A 163 -1.30 8.89 5.38
C ARG A 163 -2.24 8.72 4.19
N VAL A 164 -1.90 9.35 3.08
CA VAL A 164 -2.66 9.27 1.83
C VAL A 164 -1.76 8.69 0.76
N PHE A 165 -2.26 7.68 0.06
CA PHE A 165 -1.56 7.03 -1.03
C PHE A 165 -2.36 7.15 -2.31
N VAL A 166 -1.66 7.48 -3.38
CA VAL A 166 -2.17 7.43 -4.76
C VAL A 166 -1.39 6.35 -5.48
N SER A 167 -2.08 5.38 -6.02
CA SER A 167 -1.46 4.33 -6.83
C SER A 167 -2.11 4.26 -8.19
N ALA A 168 -1.33 3.92 -9.21
CA ALA A 168 -1.83 3.65 -10.53
C ALA A 168 -1.24 2.36 -11.08
N SER A 169 -2.04 1.64 -11.87
CA SER A 169 -1.59 0.41 -12.53
C SER A 169 -2.15 0.30 -13.94
N MET A 170 -1.40 -0.36 -14.81
CA MET A 170 -1.77 -0.68 -16.19
C MET A 170 -1.52 -2.16 -16.48
N PRO A 171 -2.38 -2.82 -17.29
CA PRO A 171 -2.17 -4.21 -17.72
C PRO A 171 -0.85 -4.40 -18.49
N LYS A 172 -0.29 -5.60 -18.44
CA LYS A 172 0.94 -5.98 -19.16
C LYS A 172 0.75 -6.21 -20.68
N THR A 173 -0.28 -5.66 -21.29
CA THR A 173 -0.59 -5.89 -22.71
C THR A 173 0.55 -5.44 -23.63
N ASN A 174 1.14 -4.28 -23.34
CA ASN A 174 2.36 -3.76 -24.00
C ASN A 174 3.26 -3.14 -22.94
N ALA A 175 4.27 -3.88 -22.50
CA ALA A 175 5.11 -3.50 -21.37
C ALA A 175 5.81 -2.14 -21.57
N THR A 176 6.43 -1.92 -22.72
CA THR A 176 7.16 -0.67 -23.00
C THR A 176 6.23 0.55 -22.96
N ARG A 177 5.07 0.44 -23.60
CA ARG A 177 4.07 1.52 -23.61
C ARG A 177 3.50 1.75 -22.21
N ALA A 178 3.15 0.69 -21.49
CA ALA A 178 2.58 0.78 -20.16
C ALA A 178 3.53 1.46 -19.18
N ILE A 179 4.81 1.07 -19.18
CA ILE A 179 5.83 1.67 -18.32
C ILE A 179 6.02 3.16 -18.65
N ALA A 180 6.15 3.51 -19.94
CA ALA A 180 6.31 4.90 -20.36
C ALA A 180 5.11 5.77 -19.94
N SER A 181 3.87 5.29 -20.17
CA SER A 181 2.65 5.99 -19.77
C SER A 181 2.53 6.13 -18.25
N LEU A 182 2.93 5.12 -17.48
CA LEU A 182 2.92 5.17 -16.03
C LEU A 182 3.93 6.16 -15.46
N ILE A 183 5.13 6.25 -16.05
CA ILE A 183 6.15 7.23 -15.66
C ILE A 183 5.63 8.65 -15.90
N GLU A 184 5.10 8.92 -17.10
CA GLU A 184 4.55 10.22 -17.45
C GLU A 184 3.39 10.62 -16.52
N LEU A 185 2.47 9.68 -16.25
CA LEU A 185 1.36 9.92 -15.34
C LEU A 185 1.86 10.23 -13.91
N ARG A 186 2.83 9.45 -13.40
CA ARG A 186 3.40 9.68 -12.08
C ARG A 186 3.99 11.08 -11.94
N GLU A 187 4.82 11.49 -12.91
CA GLU A 187 5.42 12.83 -12.89
C GLU A 187 4.37 13.95 -12.93
N ARG A 188 3.31 13.73 -13.69
CA ARG A 188 2.20 14.69 -13.81
C ARG A 188 1.45 14.81 -12.48
N VAL A 189 1.13 13.67 -11.85
CA VAL A 189 0.48 13.64 -10.53
C VAL A 189 1.37 14.31 -9.48
N GLN A 190 2.68 13.99 -9.43
CA GLN A 190 3.61 14.61 -8.49
C GLN A 190 3.66 16.13 -8.65
N LYS A 191 3.82 16.62 -9.87
CA LYS A 191 3.83 18.08 -10.15
C LYS A 191 2.54 18.78 -9.72
N SER A 192 1.39 18.11 -9.90
CA SER A 192 0.10 18.66 -9.49
C SER A 192 0.01 18.81 -7.97
N PHE A 193 0.43 17.79 -7.21
CA PHE A 193 0.46 17.87 -5.75
C PHE A 193 1.52 18.85 -5.25
N ASP A 194 2.68 18.95 -5.88
CA ASP A 194 3.70 19.96 -5.56
C ASP A 194 3.18 21.38 -5.76
N THR A 195 2.38 21.61 -6.82
CA THR A 195 1.73 22.90 -7.06
C THR A 195 0.74 23.28 -5.96
N LEU A 196 0.10 22.28 -5.34
CA LEU A 196 -0.78 22.46 -4.18
C LEU A 196 -0.02 22.68 -2.87
N GLY A 197 1.32 22.59 -2.87
CA GLY A 197 2.15 22.65 -1.66
C GLY A 197 2.12 21.38 -0.83
N HIS A 198 1.64 20.28 -1.38
CA HIS A 198 1.56 18.95 -0.75
C HIS A 198 2.44 17.95 -1.53
N PRO A 199 3.74 17.86 -1.22
CA PRO A 199 4.65 17.01 -1.96
C PRO A 199 4.20 15.55 -1.98
N ALA A 200 4.37 14.92 -3.13
CA ALA A 200 4.10 13.51 -3.34
C ALA A 200 5.42 12.75 -3.57
N GLU A 201 5.69 11.76 -2.75
CA GLU A 201 6.91 10.96 -2.81
C GLU A 201 6.62 9.56 -3.33
N SER A 202 7.46 9.07 -4.27
CA SER A 202 7.35 7.69 -4.74
C SER A 202 7.80 6.73 -3.67
N LEU A 203 6.93 5.78 -3.29
CA LEU A 203 7.34 4.67 -2.44
C LEU A 203 8.20 3.69 -3.23
N ASN A 204 9.34 3.33 -2.65
CA ASN A 204 10.18 2.23 -3.12
C ASN A 204 9.67 0.88 -2.59
N ALA A 205 10.34 -0.22 -2.96
CA ALA A 205 9.96 -1.55 -2.52
C ALA A 205 9.91 -1.70 -1.00
N SER A 206 10.93 -1.22 -0.28
CA SER A 206 10.96 -1.25 1.19
C SER A 206 9.79 -0.49 1.81
N GLY A 207 9.42 0.66 1.24
CA GLY A 207 8.28 1.46 1.69
C GLY A 207 6.94 0.74 1.51
N VAL A 208 6.73 0.08 0.37
CA VAL A 208 5.51 -0.69 0.10
C VAL A 208 5.45 -1.95 0.96
N ILE A 209 6.57 -2.67 1.13
CA ILE A 209 6.64 -3.84 2.01
C ILE A 209 6.30 -3.43 3.45
N SER A 210 6.93 -2.38 3.96
CA SER A 210 6.66 -1.86 5.31
C SER A 210 5.19 -1.44 5.49
N LEU A 211 4.60 -0.77 4.49
CA LEU A 211 3.21 -0.33 4.51
C LEU A 211 2.25 -1.52 4.54
N VAL A 212 2.40 -2.46 3.62
CA VAL A 212 1.51 -3.63 3.50
C VAL A 212 1.69 -4.59 4.67
N SER A 213 2.94 -4.83 5.11
CA SER A 213 3.20 -5.59 6.33
C SER A 213 2.51 -4.98 7.55
N GLY A 214 2.53 -3.65 7.66
CA GLY A 214 1.82 -2.94 8.73
C GLY A 214 0.30 -3.09 8.67
N TRP A 215 -0.28 -3.25 7.48
CA TRP A 215 -1.72 -3.51 7.31
C TRP A 215 -2.08 -4.97 7.63
N LEU A 216 -1.24 -5.91 7.21
CA LEU A 216 -1.50 -7.35 7.39
C LEU A 216 -1.21 -7.81 8.81
N ASN A 217 -0.21 -7.23 9.46
CA ASN A 217 0.26 -7.61 10.78
C ASN A 217 -0.03 -6.51 11.81
N MET A 218 -1.30 -6.17 12.00
CA MET A 218 -1.72 -5.15 12.96
C MET A 218 -1.39 -5.60 14.38
N GLY A 219 -0.20 -5.23 14.86
CA GLY A 219 0.28 -5.40 16.22
C GLY A 219 -0.06 -4.22 17.12
N ARG A 220 0.49 -4.25 18.35
CA ARG A 220 0.46 -3.11 19.29
C ARG A 220 1.69 -2.23 19.18
N ASP A 221 2.51 -2.44 18.17
CA ASP A 221 3.69 -1.64 17.91
C ASP A 221 3.29 -0.20 17.58
N THR A 222 4.14 0.73 17.96
CA THR A 222 3.92 2.16 17.72
C THR A 222 4.82 2.72 16.62
N CYS A 223 5.74 1.90 16.13
CA CYS A 223 6.65 2.23 15.04
C CYS A 223 6.38 1.33 13.84
N ASN A 224 6.46 1.90 12.65
CA ASN A 224 6.35 1.14 11.41
C ASN A 224 7.55 0.17 11.32
N PRO A 225 7.35 -1.09 10.89
CA PRO A 225 8.46 -1.99 10.70
C PRO A 225 9.45 -1.43 9.66
N GLU A 226 10.74 -1.40 10.02
CA GLU A 226 11.79 -1.11 9.07
C GLU A 226 12.11 -2.41 8.31
N VAL A 227 11.97 -2.38 7.00
CA VAL A 227 12.21 -3.52 6.12
C VAL A 227 13.21 -3.12 5.07
N GLU A 228 14.23 -3.95 4.90
CA GLU A 228 15.18 -3.86 3.80
C GLU A 228 14.70 -4.76 2.65
N TYR A 229 14.63 -4.21 1.44
CA TYR A 229 14.19 -4.96 0.27
C TYR A 229 15.32 -5.86 -0.27
N ASP A 230 15.04 -7.15 -0.43
CA ASP A 230 15.91 -8.10 -1.12
C ASP A 230 15.44 -8.27 -2.58
N PRO A 231 16.22 -7.78 -3.57
CA PRO A 231 15.86 -7.91 -4.98
C PRO A 231 15.85 -9.36 -5.52
N GLN A 232 16.40 -10.33 -4.77
CA GLN A 232 16.42 -11.73 -5.18
C GLN A 232 15.12 -12.46 -4.80
N SER A 233 14.31 -11.85 -3.96
CA SER A 233 13.02 -12.39 -3.51
C SER A 233 11.86 -11.55 -4.03
N TRP A 234 10.70 -12.17 -4.26
CA TRP A 234 9.55 -11.39 -4.66
C TRP A 234 9.11 -10.44 -3.55
N VAL A 235 8.63 -9.26 -3.95
CA VAL A 235 8.15 -8.24 -3.02
C VAL A 235 7.07 -8.80 -2.09
N CYS A 236 6.13 -9.60 -2.60
CA CYS A 236 5.06 -10.21 -1.78
C CYS A 236 5.57 -11.25 -0.77
N ASP A 237 6.70 -11.88 -1.00
CA ASP A 237 7.25 -12.90 -0.09
C ASP A 237 7.98 -12.25 1.11
N GLN A 238 8.17 -10.93 1.08
CA GLN A 238 8.83 -10.13 2.12
C GLN A 238 7.84 -9.34 2.99
N MET A 239 6.51 -9.54 2.79
CA MET A 239 5.41 -8.84 3.47
C MET A 239 4.87 -9.61 4.68
#